data_a06b025b6eec93299f5e27db35104012
#
_entry.id   a06b025b6eec93299f5e27db35104012
#
_cell.length_a   1.000
_cell.length_b   1.000
_cell.length_c   1.000
_cell.angle_alpha   90.00
_cell.angle_beta   90.00
_cell.angle_gamma   90.00
#
_symmetry.space_group_name_H-M   'P 1'
#
loop_
_entity.id
_entity.type
_entity.pdbx_description
1 polymer ?
#
loop_
_entity_poly.entity_id
_entity_poly.type
_entity_poly.pdbx_seq_one_letter_code
_entity_poly.pdbx_strand_id
1 'polypeptide(L)'
;MQDFHQAIAAITKQVVGLVDKNPTPIVLIDGRAASGKSSLAAALKNQLFKELEQAPRLIHMDDLYPGWEGLIAGSHYLNQQILQPLKLGKTASWQLWDWEQAQRGRSDEPGNGWREFAGGTPLIVEGCGSLSRVSAELADYRVWIETEKQVRQQRWLDRDGEKFNEFWHIWAAQEDEFYQQEKSMQLADLVIEN
;
A
#
# COMPACT_ATOMS: atom_id res chain seq x y z
N MET A 1 10.30 4.43 20.26
CA MET A 1 10.18 3.65 19.01
C MET A 1 9.23 2.49 19.27
N GLN A 2 8.12 2.46 18.57
CA GLN A 2 7.24 1.30 18.60
C GLN A 2 7.90 0.25 17.69
N ASP A 3 8.38 -0.85 18.27
CA ASP A 3 9.00 -1.93 17.52
C ASP A 3 8.01 -2.48 16.48
N PHE A 4 8.47 -2.80 15.27
CA PHE A 4 7.65 -3.42 14.23
C PHE A 4 6.86 -4.64 14.75
N HIS A 5 7.42 -5.40 15.66
CA HIS A 5 6.73 -6.52 16.31
C HIS A 5 5.49 -6.07 17.08
N GLN A 6 5.59 -4.98 17.84
CA GLN A 6 4.44 -4.43 18.57
C GLN A 6 3.39 -3.88 17.62
N ALA A 7 3.82 -3.20 16.55
CA ALA A 7 2.92 -2.69 15.52
C ALA A 7 2.19 -3.83 14.81
N ILE A 8 2.88 -4.89 14.37
CA ILE A 8 2.29 -6.08 13.74
C ILE A 8 1.25 -6.71 14.69
N ALA A 9 1.59 -6.89 15.96
CA ALA A 9 0.66 -7.46 16.95
C ALA A 9 -0.60 -6.58 17.13
N ALA A 10 -0.42 -5.26 17.19
CA ALA A 10 -1.54 -4.31 17.32
C ALA A 10 -2.46 -4.34 16.09
N ILE A 11 -1.88 -4.27 14.88
CA ILE A 11 -2.64 -4.33 13.62
C ILE A 11 -3.35 -5.68 13.48
N THR A 12 -2.65 -6.78 13.75
CA THR A 12 -3.23 -8.14 13.71
C THR A 12 -4.46 -8.24 14.62
N LYS A 13 -4.34 -7.78 15.86
CA LYS A 13 -5.46 -7.77 16.82
C LYS A 13 -6.67 -7.01 16.30
N GLN A 14 -6.46 -5.83 15.68
CA GLN A 14 -7.52 -5.03 15.10
C GLN A 14 -8.20 -5.76 13.94
N VAL A 15 -7.41 -6.28 12.99
CA VAL A 15 -7.93 -6.97 11.80
C VAL A 15 -8.70 -8.23 12.18
N VAL A 16 -8.16 -9.06 13.06
CA VAL A 16 -8.83 -10.28 13.55
C VAL A 16 -10.16 -9.94 14.23
N GLY A 17 -10.19 -8.85 15.02
CA GLY A 17 -11.43 -8.41 15.68
C GLY A 17 -12.51 -7.88 14.71
N LEU A 18 -12.16 -7.60 13.46
CA LEU A 18 -13.09 -7.12 12.43
C LEU A 18 -13.66 -8.26 11.56
N VAL A 19 -12.93 -9.36 11.39
CA VAL A 19 -13.23 -10.41 10.38
C VAL A 19 -14.63 -10.99 10.54
N ASP A 20 -15.12 -11.17 11.77
CA ASP A 20 -16.47 -11.72 12.02
C ASP A 20 -17.61 -10.80 11.49
N LYS A 21 -17.37 -9.51 11.45
CA LYS A 21 -18.35 -8.49 11.01
C LYS A 21 -18.12 -8.02 9.59
N ASN A 22 -16.89 -8.02 9.16
CA ASN A 22 -16.44 -7.62 7.83
C ASN A 22 -15.45 -8.66 7.31
N PRO A 23 -15.85 -9.57 6.40
CA PRO A 23 -14.97 -10.63 5.89
C PRO A 23 -13.81 -10.11 5.06
N THR A 24 -13.83 -8.82 4.71
CA THR A 24 -12.77 -8.16 3.92
C THR A 24 -12.32 -6.86 4.60
N PRO A 25 -11.71 -6.92 5.81
CA PRO A 25 -11.15 -5.73 6.41
C PRO A 25 -10.02 -5.18 5.52
N ILE A 26 -10.07 -3.87 5.25
CA ILE A 26 -9.10 -3.17 4.40
C ILE A 26 -8.10 -2.45 5.29
N VAL A 27 -6.83 -2.81 5.16
CA VAL A 27 -5.69 -2.18 5.84
C VAL A 27 -4.88 -1.41 4.81
N LEU A 28 -4.68 -0.12 5.04
CA LEU A 28 -3.78 0.72 4.24
C LEU A 28 -2.50 0.97 5.02
N ILE A 29 -1.34 0.77 4.38
CA ILE A 29 -0.01 1.04 4.93
C ILE A 29 0.66 2.06 4.03
N ASP A 30 0.73 3.30 4.49
CA ASP A 30 1.32 4.41 3.75
C ASP A 30 2.56 4.96 4.47
N GLY A 31 3.26 5.83 3.81
CA GLY A 31 4.49 6.46 4.25
C GLY A 31 5.37 6.72 3.03
N ARG A 32 6.38 7.56 3.19
CA ARG A 32 7.26 7.94 2.09
C ARG A 32 8.07 6.76 1.56
N ALA A 33 8.61 6.88 0.36
CA ALA A 33 9.46 5.87 -0.26
C ALA A 33 10.62 5.46 0.67
N ALA A 34 10.92 4.15 0.67
CA ALA A 34 11.92 3.51 1.52
C ALA A 34 11.68 3.61 3.04
N SER A 35 10.43 3.87 3.49
CA SER A 35 10.09 3.91 4.92
C SER A 35 9.94 2.52 5.59
N GLY A 36 9.91 1.43 4.82
CA GLY A 36 9.77 0.06 5.35
C GLY A 36 8.37 -0.54 5.23
N LYS A 37 7.47 0.09 4.46
CA LYS A 37 6.09 -0.37 4.23
C LYS A 37 5.99 -1.82 3.78
N SER A 38 6.75 -2.20 2.76
CA SER A 38 6.70 -3.54 2.17
C SER A 38 7.15 -4.61 3.16
N SER A 39 8.15 -4.31 4.00
CA SER A 39 8.59 -5.20 5.07
C SER A 39 7.50 -5.40 6.13
N LEU A 40 6.84 -4.31 6.56
CA LEU A 40 5.72 -4.39 7.50
C LEU A 40 4.54 -5.17 6.90
N ALA A 41 4.17 -4.87 5.66
CA ALA A 41 3.06 -5.54 4.97
C ALA A 41 3.28 -7.04 4.80
N ALA A 42 4.49 -7.46 4.41
CA ALA A 42 4.85 -8.86 4.29
C ALA A 42 4.79 -9.60 5.65
N ALA A 43 5.32 -8.98 6.70
CA ALA A 43 5.27 -9.55 8.04
C ALA A 43 3.83 -9.62 8.59
N LEU A 44 3.02 -8.58 8.38
CA LEU A 44 1.61 -8.55 8.75
C LEU A 44 0.81 -9.64 8.00
N LYS A 45 1.02 -9.78 6.68
CA LYS A 45 0.40 -10.83 5.88
C LYS A 45 0.67 -12.22 6.46
N ASN A 46 1.94 -12.50 6.82
CA ASN A 46 2.33 -13.77 7.40
C ASN A 46 1.70 -13.99 8.79
N GLN A 47 1.61 -12.96 9.61
CA GLN A 47 1.00 -13.06 10.93
C GLN A 47 -0.52 -13.27 10.83
N LEU A 48 -1.21 -12.54 9.97
CA LEU A 48 -2.64 -12.72 9.74
C LEU A 48 -2.96 -14.09 9.17
N PHE A 49 -2.11 -14.63 8.29
CA PHE A 49 -2.27 -16.01 7.80
C PHE A 49 -2.24 -17.04 8.93
N LYS A 50 -1.32 -16.87 9.90
CA LYS A 50 -1.24 -17.77 11.06
C LYS A 50 -2.47 -17.70 11.97
N GLU A 51 -3.03 -16.50 12.14
CA GLU A 51 -4.19 -16.28 13.03
C GLU A 51 -5.52 -16.68 12.39
N LEU A 52 -5.67 -16.47 11.08
CA LEU A 52 -6.93 -16.66 10.37
C LEU A 52 -6.99 -17.96 9.55
N GLU A 53 -5.86 -18.64 9.37
CA GLU A 53 -5.70 -19.78 8.45
C GLU A 53 -6.11 -19.48 7.00
N GLN A 54 -6.21 -18.19 6.68
CA GLN A 54 -6.56 -17.67 5.35
C GLN A 54 -5.55 -16.59 4.94
N ALA A 55 -5.04 -16.71 3.71
CA ALA A 55 -4.04 -15.76 3.20
C ALA A 55 -4.69 -14.40 2.88
N PRO A 56 -4.27 -13.31 3.56
CA PRO A 56 -4.70 -11.97 3.16
C PRO A 56 -4.27 -11.65 1.73
N ARG A 57 -5.10 -10.89 1.01
CA ARG A 57 -4.69 -10.29 -0.26
C ARG A 57 -3.73 -9.14 0.02
N LEU A 58 -2.58 -9.15 -0.63
CA LEU A 58 -1.62 -8.03 -0.59
C LEU A 58 -1.56 -7.38 -1.96
N ILE A 59 -1.66 -6.05 -1.99
CA ILE A 59 -1.52 -5.22 -3.18
C ILE A 59 -0.42 -4.20 -2.92
N HIS A 60 0.53 -4.11 -3.85
CA HIS A 60 1.58 -3.11 -3.87
C HIS A 60 1.16 -1.95 -4.77
N MET A 61 1.29 -0.73 -4.29
CA MET A 61 1.02 0.47 -5.09
C MET A 61 1.96 0.58 -6.29
N ASP A 62 3.15 0.00 -6.20
CA ASP A 62 4.13 -0.06 -7.30
C ASP A 62 3.57 -0.76 -8.55
N ASP A 63 2.61 -1.67 -8.39
CA ASP A 63 1.88 -2.31 -9.47
C ASP A 63 0.80 -1.40 -10.10
N LEU A 64 0.50 -0.26 -9.48
CA LEU A 64 -0.63 0.60 -9.87
C LEU A 64 -0.21 1.96 -10.43
N TYR A 65 1.02 2.42 -10.19
CA TYR A 65 1.47 3.72 -10.69
C TYR A 65 1.70 3.71 -12.21
N PRO A 66 1.14 4.66 -12.95
CA PRO A 66 1.47 4.82 -14.38
C PRO A 66 2.79 5.60 -14.55
N GLY A 67 3.90 4.95 -14.23
CA GLY A 67 5.24 5.51 -14.33
C GLY A 67 5.67 6.37 -13.13
N TRP A 68 6.84 6.99 -13.26
CA TRP A 68 7.50 7.74 -12.18
C TRP A 68 6.78 9.04 -11.77
N GLU A 69 5.92 9.58 -12.60
CA GLU A 69 5.09 10.76 -12.31
C GLU A 69 3.67 10.37 -11.88
N GLY A 70 3.46 9.10 -11.56
CA GLY A 70 2.15 8.47 -11.43
C GLY A 70 1.57 8.36 -10.03
N LEU A 71 2.10 9.02 -8.99
CA LEU A 71 1.66 8.82 -7.60
C LEU A 71 0.17 9.12 -7.42
N ILE A 72 -0.29 10.31 -7.83
CA ILE A 72 -1.69 10.74 -7.72
C ILE A 72 -2.59 9.82 -8.56
N ALA A 73 -2.17 9.52 -9.79
CA ALA A 73 -2.93 8.65 -10.70
C ALA A 73 -3.06 7.22 -10.16
N GLY A 74 -2.00 6.67 -9.53
CA GLY A 74 -2.02 5.38 -8.85
C GLY A 74 -2.96 5.37 -7.65
N SER A 75 -2.97 6.43 -6.83
CA SER A 75 -3.91 6.59 -5.72
C SER A 75 -5.37 6.62 -6.20
N HIS A 76 -5.66 7.36 -7.27
CA HIS A 76 -6.99 7.38 -7.89
C HIS A 76 -7.37 6.01 -8.45
N TYR A 77 -6.43 5.32 -9.11
CA TYR A 77 -6.66 3.99 -9.67
C TYR A 77 -6.98 2.97 -8.57
N LEU A 78 -6.25 2.97 -7.46
CA LEU A 78 -6.55 2.18 -6.27
C LEU A 78 -8.00 2.39 -5.82
N ASN A 79 -8.41 3.65 -5.66
CA ASN A 79 -9.75 3.98 -5.18
C ASN A 79 -10.84 3.49 -6.13
N GLN A 80 -10.68 3.76 -7.44
CA GLN A 80 -11.71 3.49 -8.44
C GLN A 80 -11.83 2.00 -8.81
N GLN A 81 -10.68 1.31 -8.94
CA GLN A 81 -10.68 -0.06 -9.44
C GLN A 81 -10.71 -1.11 -8.32
N ILE A 82 -10.31 -0.75 -7.10
CA ILE A 82 -10.14 -1.71 -6.03
C ILE A 82 -11.02 -1.40 -4.83
N LEU A 83 -10.82 -0.26 -4.17
CA LEU A 83 -11.46 -0.02 -2.87
C LEU A 83 -12.97 0.24 -3.00
N GLN A 84 -13.41 1.09 -3.94
CA GLN A 84 -14.82 1.39 -4.13
C GLN A 84 -15.63 0.16 -4.57
N PRO A 85 -15.20 -0.65 -5.56
CA PRO A 85 -15.88 -1.90 -5.89
C PRO A 85 -16.06 -2.82 -4.68
N LEU A 86 -14.99 -3.05 -3.90
CA LEU A 86 -15.05 -3.90 -2.71
C LEU A 86 -16.02 -3.35 -1.64
N LYS A 87 -16.03 -2.04 -1.41
CA LYS A 87 -16.97 -1.42 -0.48
C LYS A 87 -18.43 -1.56 -0.89
N LEU A 88 -18.67 -1.67 -2.20
CA LEU A 88 -19.99 -1.94 -2.79
C LEU A 88 -20.33 -3.45 -2.88
N GLY A 89 -19.51 -4.33 -2.31
CA GLY A 89 -19.68 -5.79 -2.39
C GLY A 89 -19.47 -6.37 -3.79
N LYS A 90 -18.72 -5.66 -4.64
CA LYS A 90 -18.39 -6.10 -6.00
C LYS A 90 -16.96 -6.63 -6.05
N THR A 91 -16.69 -7.47 -7.04
CA THR A 91 -15.33 -7.89 -7.36
C THR A 91 -14.53 -6.67 -7.85
N ALA A 92 -13.38 -6.45 -7.23
CA ALA A 92 -12.38 -5.52 -7.73
C ALA A 92 -11.64 -6.17 -8.90
N SER A 93 -11.37 -5.39 -9.95
CA SER A 93 -10.60 -5.86 -11.11
C SER A 93 -9.66 -4.74 -11.55
N TRP A 94 -8.38 -5.06 -11.65
CA TRP A 94 -7.35 -4.07 -12.02
C TRP A 94 -6.28 -4.72 -12.86
N GLN A 95 -5.51 -3.90 -13.58
CA GLN A 95 -4.41 -4.36 -14.42
C GLN A 95 -3.09 -3.79 -13.88
N LEU A 96 -2.05 -4.64 -13.80
CA LEU A 96 -0.72 -4.25 -13.37
C LEU A 96 -0.09 -3.25 -14.36
N TRP A 97 0.75 -2.36 -13.82
CA TRP A 97 1.60 -1.49 -14.63
C TRP A 97 2.88 -2.23 -15.05
N ASP A 98 3.19 -2.17 -16.32
CA ASP A 98 4.47 -2.63 -16.88
C ASP A 98 5.46 -1.47 -16.92
N TRP A 99 6.45 -1.53 -16.05
CA TRP A 99 7.48 -0.49 -15.96
C TRP A 99 8.45 -0.47 -17.13
N GLU A 100 8.64 -1.61 -17.82
CA GLU A 100 9.53 -1.71 -18.98
C GLU A 100 8.86 -1.16 -20.24
N GLN A 101 7.56 -1.49 -20.43
CA GLN A 101 6.79 -1.08 -21.58
C GLN A 101 6.05 0.24 -21.37
N ALA A 102 6.10 0.81 -20.16
CA ALA A 102 5.40 2.03 -19.75
C ALA A 102 3.90 2.02 -20.12
N GLN A 103 3.23 0.91 -19.85
CA GLN A 103 1.81 0.70 -20.16
C GLN A 103 1.10 -0.16 -19.11
N ARG A 104 -0.24 -0.14 -19.11
CA ARG A 104 -1.00 -1.13 -18.38
C ARG A 104 -1.05 -2.44 -19.14
N GLY A 105 -0.87 -3.53 -18.39
CA GLY A 105 -0.81 -4.87 -18.93
C GLY A 105 0.60 -5.38 -19.09
N ARG A 106 0.80 -6.61 -18.63
CA ARG A 106 2.08 -7.30 -18.68
C ARG A 106 1.92 -8.59 -19.43
N SER A 107 2.49 -8.65 -20.62
CA SER A 107 2.41 -9.83 -21.50
C SER A 107 3.15 -11.06 -20.95
N ASP A 108 4.08 -10.87 -20.03
CA ASP A 108 4.80 -11.91 -19.28
C ASP A 108 3.99 -12.48 -18.11
N GLU A 109 2.84 -11.87 -17.78
CA GLU A 109 1.97 -12.28 -16.70
C GLU A 109 0.68 -12.94 -17.22
N PRO A 110 0.13 -13.94 -16.48
CA PRO A 110 -1.15 -14.54 -16.83
C PRO A 110 -2.27 -13.50 -16.97
N GLY A 111 -3.09 -13.61 -18.02
CA GLY A 111 -4.17 -12.70 -18.29
C GLY A 111 -3.71 -11.28 -18.60
N ASN A 112 -2.50 -11.11 -19.14
CA ASN A 112 -1.91 -9.79 -19.41
C ASN A 112 -1.91 -8.86 -18.19
N GLY A 113 -1.54 -9.41 -17.04
CA GLY A 113 -1.45 -8.65 -15.80
C GLY A 113 -2.80 -8.28 -15.15
N TRP A 114 -3.91 -8.77 -15.65
CA TRP A 114 -5.19 -8.60 -14.96
C TRP A 114 -5.23 -9.36 -13.64
N ARG A 115 -5.77 -8.72 -12.64
CA ARG A 115 -5.99 -9.26 -11.29
C ARG A 115 -7.42 -9.01 -10.86
N GLU A 116 -7.96 -9.96 -10.09
CA GLU A 116 -9.29 -9.85 -9.51
C GLU A 116 -9.27 -10.21 -8.02
N PHE A 117 -10.17 -9.61 -7.27
CA PHE A 117 -10.39 -9.93 -5.87
C PHE A 117 -11.85 -9.66 -5.50
N ALA A 118 -12.55 -10.71 -5.09
CA ALA A 118 -13.96 -10.64 -4.71
C ALA A 118 -14.18 -10.39 -3.21
N GLY A 119 -13.11 -10.17 -2.45
CA GLY A 119 -13.19 -10.12 -0.98
C GLY A 119 -13.14 -11.51 -0.34
N GLY A 120 -13.63 -11.60 0.90
CA GLY A 120 -13.67 -12.84 1.69
C GLY A 120 -12.43 -13.11 2.54
N THR A 121 -11.37 -12.32 2.37
CA THR A 121 -10.17 -12.32 3.22
C THR A 121 -9.71 -10.89 3.44
N PRO A 122 -8.90 -10.60 4.48
CA PRO A 122 -8.35 -9.27 4.66
C PRO A 122 -7.57 -8.79 3.42
N LEU A 123 -7.71 -7.49 3.12
CA LEU A 123 -6.94 -6.81 2.09
C LEU A 123 -5.91 -5.90 2.74
N ILE A 124 -4.65 -6.06 2.37
CA ILE A 124 -3.56 -5.16 2.72
C ILE A 124 -3.15 -4.42 1.44
N VAL A 125 -3.17 -3.10 1.47
CA VAL A 125 -2.60 -2.26 0.40
C VAL A 125 -1.43 -1.49 0.99
N GLU A 126 -0.26 -1.57 0.36
CA GLU A 126 0.91 -0.84 0.81
C GLU A 126 1.55 -0.04 -0.32
N GLY A 127 2.05 1.14 0.02
CA GLY A 127 2.80 2.01 -0.89
C GLY A 127 2.44 3.47 -0.72
N CYS A 128 3.25 4.34 -1.32
CA CYS A 128 3.05 5.79 -1.29
C CYS A 128 1.69 6.17 -1.89
N GLY A 129 0.93 7.02 -1.19
CA GLY A 129 -0.38 7.46 -1.67
C GLY A 129 -1.50 6.42 -1.57
N SER A 130 -1.28 5.30 -0.86
CA SER A 130 -2.37 4.37 -0.52
C SER A 130 -3.38 5.00 0.43
N LEU A 131 -2.96 5.95 1.27
CA LEU A 131 -3.78 6.65 2.26
C LEU A 131 -4.06 8.09 1.82
N SER A 132 -5.10 8.28 1.04
CA SER A 132 -5.73 9.57 0.72
C SER A 132 -6.96 9.77 1.59
N ARG A 133 -7.57 10.98 1.56
CA ARG A 133 -8.85 11.22 2.23
C ARG A 133 -9.95 10.27 1.74
N VAL A 134 -9.98 10.01 0.43
CA VAL A 134 -10.96 9.10 -0.15
C VAL A 134 -10.73 7.65 0.29
N SER A 135 -9.49 7.16 0.22
CA SER A 135 -9.18 5.79 0.64
C SER A 135 -9.34 5.58 2.14
N ALA A 136 -9.09 6.62 2.95
CA ALA A 136 -9.29 6.58 4.41
C ALA A 136 -10.75 6.27 4.81
N GLU A 137 -11.73 6.79 4.05
CA GLU A 137 -13.16 6.50 4.27
C GLU A 137 -13.55 5.07 3.90
N LEU A 138 -12.78 4.44 3.03
CA LEU A 138 -13.02 3.08 2.53
C LEU A 138 -12.28 2.02 3.34
N ALA A 139 -11.24 2.41 4.09
CA ALA A 139 -10.41 1.52 4.88
C ALA A 139 -10.97 1.28 6.28
N ASP A 140 -10.66 0.11 6.83
CA ASP A 140 -11.03 -0.26 8.19
C ASP A 140 -9.88 0.00 9.18
N TYR A 141 -8.63 0.01 8.71
CA TYR A 141 -7.46 0.37 9.52
C TYR A 141 -6.37 1.03 8.67
N ARG A 142 -5.77 2.10 9.19
CA ARG A 142 -4.83 2.97 8.48
C ARG A 142 -3.54 3.09 9.26
N VAL A 143 -2.43 2.82 8.59
CA VAL A 143 -1.09 2.84 9.17
C VAL A 143 -0.21 3.80 8.38
N TRP A 144 0.50 4.65 9.10
CA TRP A 144 1.55 5.51 8.56
C TRP A 144 2.91 5.09 9.11
N ILE A 145 3.91 4.96 8.24
CA ILE A 145 5.30 4.76 8.65
C ILE A 145 6.09 6.03 8.42
N GLU A 146 6.52 6.65 9.50
CA GLU A 146 7.43 7.79 9.47
C GLU A 146 8.88 7.30 9.56
N THR A 147 9.75 7.89 8.74
CA THR A 147 11.18 7.59 8.71
C THR A 147 11.95 8.81 8.26
N GLU A 148 13.04 9.11 8.93
CA GLU A 148 13.89 10.24 8.60
C GLU A 148 14.36 10.20 7.13
N LYS A 149 14.38 11.38 6.49
CA LYS A 149 14.73 11.50 5.06
C LYS A 149 16.09 10.89 4.73
N GLN A 150 17.09 11.13 5.56
CA GLN A 150 18.45 10.62 5.33
C GLN A 150 18.49 9.09 5.37
N VAL A 151 17.76 8.47 6.31
CA VAL A 151 17.63 7.01 6.41
C VAL A 151 16.96 6.44 5.17
N ARG A 152 15.88 7.08 4.70
CA ARG A 152 15.16 6.64 3.50
C ARG A 152 16.01 6.77 2.24
N GLN A 153 16.78 7.86 2.11
CA GLN A 153 17.71 8.04 0.98
C GLN A 153 18.78 6.95 0.96
N GLN A 154 19.36 6.62 2.12
CA GLN A 154 20.36 5.56 2.20
C GLN A 154 19.76 4.20 1.84
N ARG A 155 18.57 3.86 2.38
CA ARG A 155 17.86 2.62 2.06
C ARG A 155 17.51 2.50 0.57
N TRP A 156 17.12 3.63 -0.07
CA TRP A 156 16.85 3.68 -1.51
C TRP A 156 18.13 3.38 -2.30
N LEU A 157 19.22 4.06 -1.95
CA LEU A 157 20.51 3.86 -2.61
C LEU A 157 21.03 2.42 -2.44
N ASP A 158 20.91 1.84 -1.25
CA ASP A 158 21.37 0.48 -0.97
C ASP A 158 20.54 -0.58 -1.75
N ARG A 159 19.25 -0.32 -1.96
CA ARG A 159 18.35 -1.24 -2.68
C ARG A 159 18.48 -1.14 -4.19
N ASP A 160 18.43 0.08 -4.71
CA ASP A 160 18.23 0.35 -6.14
C ASP A 160 19.50 0.89 -6.83
N GLY A 161 20.52 1.24 -6.05
CA GLY A 161 21.78 1.79 -6.54
C GLY A 161 21.65 3.16 -7.21
N GLU A 162 22.75 3.60 -7.86
CA GLU A 162 22.77 4.91 -8.51
C GLU A 162 21.85 4.99 -9.74
N LYS A 163 21.52 3.86 -10.35
CA LYS A 163 20.64 3.78 -11.53
C LYS A 163 19.28 4.46 -11.34
N PHE A 164 18.72 4.36 -10.12
CA PHE A 164 17.40 4.92 -9.80
C PHE A 164 17.48 6.25 -9.04
N ASN A 165 18.69 6.75 -8.76
CA ASN A 165 18.87 7.99 -7.99
C ASN A 165 18.29 9.21 -8.71
N GLU A 166 18.24 9.20 -10.06
CA GLU A 166 17.60 10.22 -10.87
C GLU A 166 16.09 10.38 -10.58
N PHE A 167 15.40 9.29 -10.20
CA PHE A 167 13.97 9.30 -9.95
C PHE A 167 13.60 9.70 -8.52
N TRP A 168 14.56 9.69 -7.59
CA TRP A 168 14.32 10.09 -6.20
C TRP A 168 13.70 11.50 -6.10
N HIS A 169 14.26 12.47 -6.83
CA HIS A 169 13.80 13.84 -6.73
C HIS A 169 12.40 14.03 -7.33
N ILE A 170 12.12 13.35 -8.44
CA ILE A 170 10.80 13.37 -9.08
C ILE A 170 9.75 12.77 -8.15
N TRP A 171 10.07 11.60 -7.56
CA TRP A 171 9.16 10.92 -6.65
C TRP A 171 8.94 11.70 -5.36
N ALA A 172 10.01 12.20 -4.74
CA ALA A 172 9.94 12.98 -3.50
C ALA A 172 9.13 14.27 -3.66
N ALA A 173 9.20 14.93 -4.82
CA ALA A 173 8.38 16.11 -5.10
C ALA A 173 6.88 15.79 -5.14
N GLN A 174 6.49 14.66 -5.76
CA GLN A 174 5.09 14.20 -5.78
C GLN A 174 4.62 13.80 -4.39
N GLU A 175 5.47 13.13 -3.59
CA GLU A 175 5.17 12.82 -2.19
C GLU A 175 4.90 14.11 -1.38
N ASP A 176 5.74 15.13 -1.55
CA ASP A 176 5.59 16.41 -0.84
C ASP A 176 4.26 17.07 -1.20
N GLU A 177 3.90 17.13 -2.48
CA GLU A 177 2.62 17.67 -2.93
C GLU A 177 1.44 16.84 -2.40
N PHE A 178 1.46 15.51 -2.63
CA PHE A 178 0.39 14.62 -2.23
C PHE A 178 0.12 14.67 -0.72
N TYR A 179 1.16 14.51 0.09
CA TYR A 179 1.01 14.50 1.55
C TYR A 179 0.71 15.86 2.16
N GLN A 180 1.10 16.95 1.47
CA GLN A 180 0.65 18.30 1.86
C GLN A 180 -0.86 18.48 1.64
N GLN A 181 -1.39 17.93 0.55
CA GLN A 181 -2.82 18.02 0.22
C GLN A 181 -3.66 17.05 1.05
N GLU A 182 -3.28 15.77 1.06
CA GLU A 182 -4.08 14.69 1.66
C GLU A 182 -3.97 14.62 3.18
N LYS A 183 -2.85 15.07 3.78
CA LYS A 183 -2.58 14.99 5.21
C LYS A 183 -2.57 13.53 5.73
N SER A 184 -2.07 12.59 4.94
CA SER A 184 -2.16 11.15 5.14
C SER A 184 -1.75 10.68 6.54
N MET A 185 -0.64 11.22 7.09
CA MET A 185 -0.22 10.91 8.47
C MET A 185 -1.30 11.21 9.51
N GLN A 186 -2.10 12.28 9.31
CA GLN A 186 -3.16 12.67 10.25
C GLN A 186 -4.41 11.78 10.12
N LEU A 187 -4.55 11.05 9.02
CA LEU A 187 -5.64 10.10 8.77
C LEU A 187 -5.35 8.72 9.37
N ALA A 188 -4.11 8.45 9.78
CA ALA A 188 -3.69 7.15 10.28
C ALA A 188 -4.22 6.85 11.68
N ASP A 189 -4.66 5.61 11.90
CA ASP A 189 -5.01 5.07 13.22
C ASP A 189 -3.76 4.70 14.02
N LEU A 190 -2.67 4.38 13.32
CA LEU A 190 -1.37 4.03 13.89
C LEU A 190 -0.24 4.71 13.12
N VAL A 191 0.61 5.42 13.84
CA VAL A 191 1.87 5.98 13.31
C VAL A 191 3.04 5.21 13.90
N ILE A 192 3.92 4.72 13.05
CA ILE A 192 5.12 3.95 13.40
C ILE A 192 6.34 4.78 13.03
N GLU A 193 7.22 5.03 13.98
CA GLU A 193 8.54 5.63 13.75
C GLU A 193 9.57 4.51 13.50
N ASN A 194 10.24 4.54 12.33
CA ASN A 194 11.17 3.49 11.87
C ASN A 194 12.54 4.04 11.48
#